data_7371086d8be1fbe0dafb7a2dd20680a1
#
_entry.id   7371086d8be1fbe0dafb7a2dd20680a1
#
_cell.length_a   1.000
_cell.length_b   1.000
_cell.length_c   1.000
_cell.angle_alpha   90.00
_cell.angle_beta   90.00
_cell.angle_gamma   90.00
#
_symmetry.space_group_name_H-M   'P 1'
#
loop_
_entity.id
_entity.type
_entity.pdbx_description
1 polymer ?
#
loop_
_entity_poly.entity_id
_entity_poly.type
_entity_poly.pdbx_seq_one_letter_code
_entity_poly.pdbx_strand_id
1 'polypeptide(L)' 'MTATEIKSMICDVLGGIAPEADFNAVAGDEDLREALDLDSMDFLNFVVALPERTGNDISEADYPRLRTLDGAIAYFER' A
#
# COMPACT_ATOMS: atom_id res chain seq x y z
N MET A 1 -14.76 3.75 2.06
CA MET A 1 -14.11 3.51 0.76
C MET A 1 -14.41 2.09 0.28
N THR A 2 -14.63 1.91 -0.99
CA THR A 2 -14.77 0.58 -1.57
C THR A 2 -13.39 -0.05 -1.80
N ALA A 3 -13.35 -1.36 -2.03
CA ALA A 3 -12.10 -2.05 -2.35
C ALA A 3 -11.43 -1.45 -3.59
N THR A 4 -12.21 -1.10 -4.61
CA THR A 4 -11.71 -0.49 -5.84
C THR A 4 -11.08 0.88 -5.56
N GLU A 5 -11.72 1.70 -4.74
CA GLU A 5 -11.19 3.01 -4.36
C GLU A 5 -9.90 2.88 -3.56
N ILE A 6 -9.84 1.92 -2.63
CA ILE A 6 -8.66 1.67 -1.82
C ILE A 6 -7.50 1.23 -2.70
N LYS A 7 -7.75 0.29 -3.62
CA LYS A 7 -6.73 -0.19 -4.54
C LYS A 7 -6.19 0.95 -5.41
N SER A 8 -7.06 1.80 -5.92
CA SER A 8 -6.68 2.95 -6.74
C SER A 8 -5.79 3.91 -5.95
N MET A 9 -6.15 4.19 -4.70
CA MET A 9 -5.37 5.06 -3.81
C MET A 9 -3.99 4.47 -3.55
N ILE A 10 -3.92 3.17 -3.26
CA ILE A 10 -2.66 2.49 -2.99
C ILE A 10 -1.74 2.55 -4.21
N CYS A 11 -2.29 2.31 -5.39
CA CYS A 11 -1.53 2.39 -6.64
C CYS A 11 -1.04 3.81 -6.90
N ASP A 12 -1.84 4.82 -6.59
CA ASP A 12 -1.43 6.23 -6.70
C ASP A 12 -0.22 6.53 -5.81
N VAL A 13 -0.29 6.12 -4.55
CA VAL A 13 0.81 6.34 -3.60
C VAL A 13 2.07 5.61 -4.05
N LEU A 14 1.93 4.34 -4.40
CA LEU A 14 3.07 3.53 -4.87
C LEU A 14 3.63 4.04 -6.19
N GLY A 15 2.78 4.61 -7.05
CA GLY A 15 3.21 5.21 -8.31
C GLY A 15 4.15 6.39 -8.12
N GLY A 16 4.02 7.12 -7.01
CA GLY A 16 4.95 8.19 -6.66
C GLY A 16 6.26 7.68 -6.10
N ILE A 17 6.29 6.45 -5.57
CA ILE A 17 7.48 5.85 -4.97
C ILE A 17 8.22 4.97 -5.99
N ALA A 18 7.48 4.18 -6.77
CA ALA A 18 8.02 3.25 -7.77
C ALA A 18 7.30 3.47 -9.11
N PRO A 19 7.59 4.57 -9.81
CA PRO A 19 6.82 4.95 -11.01
C PRO A 19 6.95 3.98 -12.19
N GLU A 20 7.99 3.16 -12.18
CA GLU A 20 8.22 2.18 -13.25
C GLU A 20 7.55 0.82 -12.98
N ALA A 21 6.96 0.65 -11.80
CA ALA A 21 6.37 -0.64 -11.41
C ALA A 21 5.06 -0.89 -12.16
N ASP A 22 4.85 -2.15 -12.52
CA ASP A 22 3.60 -2.60 -13.12
C ASP A 22 2.71 -3.19 -12.02
N PHE A 23 1.79 -2.37 -11.52
CA PHE A 23 0.90 -2.78 -10.43
C PHE A 23 -0.10 -3.85 -10.85
N ASN A 24 -0.38 -3.96 -12.13
CA ASN A 24 -1.27 -5.00 -12.64
C ASN A 24 -0.62 -6.39 -12.62
N ALA A 25 0.69 -6.44 -12.56
CA ALA A 25 1.44 -7.70 -12.46
C ALA A 25 1.58 -8.20 -11.03
N VAL A 26 1.17 -7.40 -10.04
CA VAL A 26 1.30 -7.75 -8.63
C VAL A 26 0.05 -8.50 -8.17
N ALA A 27 0.23 -9.73 -7.67
CA ALA A 27 -0.88 -10.48 -7.08
C ALA A 27 -1.26 -9.88 -5.72
N GLY A 28 -2.53 -10.00 -5.34
CA GLY A 28 -3.02 -9.40 -4.10
C GLY A 28 -2.32 -9.92 -2.84
N ASP A 29 -1.82 -11.15 -2.87
CA ASP A 29 -1.16 -11.80 -1.74
C ASP A 29 0.37 -11.70 -1.78
N GLU A 30 0.95 -11.05 -2.79
CA GLU A 30 2.39 -10.84 -2.86
C GLU A 30 2.83 -9.74 -1.90
N ASP A 31 4.02 -9.91 -1.34
CA ASP A 31 4.66 -8.87 -0.52
C ASP A 31 5.05 -7.71 -1.44
N LEU A 32 4.50 -6.52 -1.16
CA LEU A 32 4.73 -5.34 -1.99
C LEU A 32 6.20 -4.93 -2.03
N ARG A 33 6.94 -5.14 -0.94
CA ARG A 33 8.36 -4.81 -0.90
C ARG A 33 9.15 -5.70 -1.86
N GLU A 34 8.81 -6.97 -1.94
CA GLU A 34 9.47 -7.91 -2.86
C GLU A 34 9.00 -7.72 -4.29
N ALA A 35 7.70 -7.57 -4.48
CA ALA A 35 7.10 -7.46 -5.82
C ALA A 35 7.55 -6.19 -6.54
N LEU A 36 7.72 -5.08 -5.82
CA LEU A 36 8.07 -3.77 -6.37
C LEU A 36 9.51 -3.36 -6.08
N ASP A 37 10.29 -4.26 -5.46
CA ASP A 37 11.68 -4.01 -5.09
C ASP A 37 11.82 -2.76 -4.22
N LEU A 38 10.95 -2.61 -3.22
CA LEU A 38 10.98 -1.49 -2.30
C LEU A 38 11.96 -1.76 -1.16
N ASP A 39 12.77 -0.75 -0.82
CA ASP A 39 13.60 -0.83 0.38
C ASP A 39 12.78 -0.37 1.61
N SER A 40 13.42 -0.39 2.79
CA SER A 40 12.74 -0.01 4.03
C SER A 40 12.24 1.43 4.01
N MET A 41 12.99 2.34 3.40
CA MET A 41 12.59 3.74 3.31
C MET A 41 11.41 3.92 2.37
N ASP A 42 11.40 3.20 1.24
CA ASP A 42 10.28 3.24 0.30
C ASP A 42 9.01 2.73 0.95
N PHE A 43 9.09 1.64 1.67
CA PHE A 43 7.94 1.09 2.38
C PHE A 43 7.44 2.04 3.47
N LEU A 44 8.35 2.66 4.21
CA LEU A 44 7.98 3.64 5.23
C LEU A 44 7.27 4.84 4.59
N ASN A 45 7.79 5.35 3.47
CA ASN A 45 7.16 6.44 2.74
C ASN A 45 5.75 6.07 2.29
N PHE A 46 5.55 4.82 1.88
CA PHE A 46 4.23 4.32 1.52
C PHE A 46 3.26 4.37 2.70
N VAL A 47 3.63 3.79 3.85
CA VAL A 47 2.72 3.72 5.00
C VAL A 47 2.48 5.10 5.63
N VAL A 48 3.44 6.02 5.55
CA VAL A 48 3.29 7.39 6.07
C VAL A 48 2.34 8.20 5.17
N ALA A 49 2.31 7.94 3.89
CA ALA A 49 1.44 8.66 2.96
C ALA A 49 -0.03 8.26 3.09
N LEU A 50 -0.31 7.05 3.57
CA LEU A 50 -1.69 6.55 3.64
C LEU A 50 -2.58 7.33 4.61
N PRO A 51 -2.15 7.71 5.83
CA PRO A 51 -2.98 8.52 6.71
C PRO A 51 -3.38 9.86 6.10
N GLU A 52 -2.49 10.46 5.33
CA GLU A 52 -2.78 11.75 4.66
C GLU A 52 -3.88 11.59 3.62
N ARG A 53 -3.95 10.44 2.97
CA ARG A 53 -4.93 10.16 1.91
C ARG A 53 -6.26 9.69 2.48
N THR A 54 -6.25 8.96 3.59
CA THR A 54 -7.45 8.35 4.17
C THR A 54 -8.03 9.14 5.32
N GLY A 55 -7.24 9.98 5.97
CA GLY A 55 -7.64 10.69 7.19
C GLY A 55 -7.63 9.81 8.43
N ASN A 56 -7.14 8.57 8.33
CA ASN A 56 -7.10 7.61 9.44
C ASN A 56 -5.65 7.35 9.85
N ASP A 57 -5.37 7.41 11.14
CA ASP A 57 -4.05 7.08 11.66
C ASP A 57 -3.77 5.58 11.54
N ILE A 58 -2.51 5.23 11.33
CA ILE A 58 -2.07 3.84 11.25
C ILE A 58 -1.02 3.61 12.33
N SER A 59 -1.29 2.63 13.21
CA SER A 59 -0.34 2.23 14.24
C SER A 59 0.81 1.44 13.61
N GLU A 60 2.02 1.60 14.15
CA GLU A 60 3.18 0.80 13.72
C GLU A 60 2.91 -0.71 13.84
N ALA A 61 2.12 -1.12 14.83
CA ALA A 61 1.75 -2.51 15.01
C ALA A 61 0.96 -3.07 13.83
N ASP A 62 0.33 -2.19 13.05
CA ASP A 62 -0.48 -2.58 11.89
C ASP A 62 0.30 -2.54 10.58
N TYR A 63 1.52 -2.04 10.57
CA TYR A 63 2.34 -1.96 9.36
C TYR A 63 2.47 -3.29 8.62
N PRO A 64 2.66 -4.44 9.30
CA PRO A 64 2.73 -5.73 8.59
C PRO A 64 1.49 -6.06 7.76
N ARG A 65 0.32 -5.53 8.14
CA ARG A 65 -0.92 -5.73 7.39
C ARG A 65 -0.91 -5.03 6.04
N LEU A 66 -0.07 -4.02 5.90
CA LEU A 66 0.01 -3.19 4.69
C LEU A 66 1.06 -3.72 3.70
N ARG A 67 1.68 -4.87 3.98
CA ARG A 67 2.72 -5.42 3.12
C ARG A 67 2.17 -6.11 1.88
N THR A 68 0.87 -6.43 1.87
CA THR A 68 0.21 -6.99 0.71
C THR A 68 -0.95 -6.09 0.31
N LEU A 69 -1.32 -6.14 -0.96
CA LEU A 69 -2.46 -5.37 -1.46
C LEU A 69 -3.75 -5.81 -0.79
N ASP A 70 -3.95 -7.13 -0.66
CA ASP A 70 -5.15 -7.67 0.00
C ASP A 70 -5.23 -7.24 1.46
N GLY A 71 -4.11 -7.27 2.17
CA GLY A 71 -4.05 -6.85 3.57
C GLY A 71 -4.37 -5.36 3.73
N ALA A 72 -3.83 -4.52 2.85
CA ALA A 72 -4.08 -3.09 2.87
C ALA A 72 -5.55 -2.78 2.57
N ILE A 73 -6.13 -3.44 1.56
CA ILE A 73 -7.54 -3.28 1.22
C ILE A 73 -8.42 -3.66 2.41
N ALA A 74 -8.18 -4.82 3.01
CA ALA A 74 -8.94 -5.27 4.18
C ALA A 74 -8.82 -4.30 5.36
N TYR A 75 -7.64 -3.71 5.52
CA TYR A 75 -7.38 -2.77 6.62
C TYR A 75 -8.27 -1.52 6.48
N PHE A 76 -8.42 -0.99 5.29
CA PHE A 76 -9.17 0.26 5.05
C PHE A 76 -10.65 0.04 4.75
N GLU A 77 -11.08 -1.17 4.47
CA GLU A 77 -12.50 -1.47 4.21
C GLU A 77 -13.38 -1.42 5.46
N ARG A 78 -12.81 -1.38 6.62
CA ARG A 78 -13.55 -1.36 7.88
C ARG A 78 -14.46 -0.17 8.02
#